data_b23325e1ba07f8af332997a529fe5a8e
#
_entry.id   b23325e1ba07f8af332997a529fe5a8e
#
_cell.length_a   1.000
_cell.length_b   1.000
_cell.length_c   1.000
_cell.angle_alpha   90.00
_cell.angle_beta   90.00
_cell.angle_gamma   90.00
#
_symmetry.space_group_name_H-M   'P 1'
#
loop_
_entity.id
_entity.type
_entity.pdbx_description
1 polymer ?
#
loop_
_entity_poly.entity_id
_entity_poly.type
_entity_poly.pdbx_seq_one_letter_code
_entity_poly.pdbx_strand_id
1 'polypeptide(L)'
;MPEFPDIVVYLEALEKRILNHTLERVQIGSPFLLRTATPPISNIEGKKVVELRRLGKRICIGLEGELWLVLHLMIAGRLHWKEGLAKQPAKASRPSKYKAQLATFQFDNGVLWLTEAGTQRRASLHLMAGEDGLSGLDPGGVELFKANHIPEEGLFIGLKTFEQVLKSENHTLKRALTDPHLFSGIGNAYSDEILFAARLSPVKLTQKLSAEEVKRLHHAVRETLLQWVENLRVEGGNGFPENVTAFREEMMVHGRFREPCRRCGAKIQRVRYATNETNYCPNCQTGGKLLADRALSRILREDWPKTAEELG
;
A
#
# COMPACT_ATOMS: atom_id res chain seq x y z
N MET A 1 -3.58 -3.96 3.38
CA MET A 1 -2.51 -4.12 2.37
C MET A 1 -1.58 -2.95 2.54
N PRO A 2 -0.27 -3.15 2.64
CA PRO A 2 0.67 -2.03 2.61
C PRO A 2 0.48 -1.17 1.35
N GLU A 3 0.43 0.15 1.56
CA GLU A 3 0.21 1.13 0.50
C GLU A 3 1.43 2.06 0.41
N PHE A 4 1.36 3.14 -0.36
CA PHE A 4 2.50 4.03 -0.60
C PHE A 4 3.30 4.38 0.67
N PRO A 5 2.74 4.92 1.75
CA PRO A 5 3.55 5.28 2.92
C PRO A 5 4.23 4.08 3.58
N ASP A 6 3.53 2.94 3.64
CA ASP A 6 4.07 1.71 4.23
C ASP A 6 5.25 1.15 3.43
N ILE A 7 5.15 1.20 2.08
CA ILE A 7 6.23 0.73 1.20
C ILE A 7 7.45 1.65 1.28
N VAL A 8 7.24 2.96 1.37
CA VAL A 8 8.34 3.93 1.55
C VAL A 8 9.15 3.62 2.79
N VAL A 9 8.52 3.46 3.96
CA VAL A 9 9.26 3.20 5.20
C VAL A 9 9.91 1.81 5.22
N TYR A 10 9.33 0.81 4.54
CA TYR A 10 10.02 -0.46 4.32
C TYR A 10 11.27 -0.29 3.49
N LEU A 11 11.21 0.47 2.39
CA LEU A 11 12.37 0.70 1.52
C LEU A 11 13.48 1.45 2.25
N GLU A 12 13.16 2.51 3.01
CA GLU A 12 14.12 3.23 3.83
C GLU A 12 14.80 2.33 4.88
N ALA A 13 14.02 1.45 5.51
CA ALA A 13 14.55 0.51 6.49
C ALA A 13 15.42 -0.59 5.85
N LEU A 14 15.05 -1.05 4.64
CA LEU A 14 15.83 -2.01 3.86
C LEU A 14 17.12 -1.38 3.32
N GLU A 15 17.06 -0.15 2.81
CA GLU A 15 18.23 0.57 2.30
C GLU A 15 19.34 0.65 3.35
N LYS A 16 19.00 1.02 4.58
CA LYS A 16 19.95 1.07 5.71
C LYS A 16 20.56 -0.29 6.07
N ARG A 17 19.96 -1.40 5.65
CA ARG A 17 20.33 -2.75 6.11
C ARG A 17 20.89 -3.65 5.02
N ILE A 18 20.36 -3.56 3.81
CA ILE A 18 20.73 -4.52 2.76
C ILE A 18 21.39 -3.88 1.53
N LEU A 19 21.32 -2.55 1.36
CA LEU A 19 22.02 -1.88 0.25
C LEU A 19 23.53 -2.10 0.40
N ASN A 20 24.19 -2.50 -0.68
CA ASN A 20 25.59 -2.89 -0.72
C ASN A 20 25.97 -4.16 0.07
N HIS A 21 24.99 -4.88 0.63
CA HIS A 21 25.21 -6.18 1.27
C HIS A 21 24.95 -7.33 0.30
N THR A 22 25.61 -8.47 0.57
CA THR A 22 25.48 -9.66 -0.26
C THR A 22 24.34 -10.55 0.22
N LEU A 23 23.46 -10.92 -0.69
CA LEU A 23 22.43 -11.93 -0.45
C LEU A 23 23.04 -13.33 -0.57
N GLU A 24 23.42 -13.92 0.57
CA GLU A 24 24.12 -15.19 0.61
C GLU A 24 23.22 -16.39 0.27
N ARG A 25 21.97 -16.36 0.72
CA ARG A 25 21.07 -17.50 0.57
C ARG A 25 19.61 -17.11 0.56
N VAL A 26 18.80 -17.82 -0.23
CA VAL A 26 17.33 -17.71 -0.28
C VAL A 26 16.68 -19.04 0.05
N GLN A 27 15.69 -19.01 0.93
CA GLN A 27 14.89 -20.19 1.25
C GLN A 27 13.42 -19.85 1.04
N ILE A 28 12.76 -20.55 0.13
CA ILE A 28 11.33 -20.43 -0.15
C ILE A 28 10.59 -21.48 0.68
N GLY A 29 9.81 -21.01 1.66
CA GLY A 29 9.02 -21.87 2.55
C GLY A 29 7.65 -22.28 1.99
N SER A 30 7.18 -21.57 0.93
CA SER A 30 5.93 -21.86 0.26
C SER A 30 6.13 -21.82 -1.26
N PRO A 31 5.85 -22.91 -1.99
CA PRO A 31 6.02 -22.95 -3.45
C PRO A 31 5.10 -21.97 -4.16
N PHE A 32 3.97 -21.58 -3.55
CA PHE A 32 3.03 -20.61 -4.12
C PHE A 32 3.49 -19.16 -4.02
N LEU A 33 4.56 -18.86 -3.30
CA LEU A 33 5.08 -17.50 -3.17
C LEU A 33 5.76 -17.05 -4.47
N LEU A 34 6.66 -17.88 -5.00
CA LEU A 34 7.44 -17.56 -6.21
C LEU A 34 6.55 -17.73 -7.46
N ARG A 35 6.47 -16.67 -8.26
CA ARG A 35 5.60 -16.61 -9.45
C ARG A 35 6.36 -16.70 -10.78
N THR A 36 7.69 -16.77 -10.72
CA THR A 36 8.56 -16.89 -11.90
C THR A 36 9.43 -18.13 -11.75
N ALA A 37 9.65 -18.84 -12.85
CA ALA A 37 10.56 -19.98 -12.90
C ALA A 37 11.90 -19.61 -13.56
N THR A 38 11.90 -18.57 -14.38
CA THR A 38 13.07 -18.08 -15.10
C THR A 38 13.18 -16.55 -14.89
N PRO A 39 14.36 -16.08 -14.43
CA PRO A 39 15.54 -16.86 -14.01
C PRO A 39 15.27 -17.70 -12.74
N PRO A 40 16.03 -18.79 -12.51
CA PRO A 40 15.95 -19.56 -11.26
C PRO A 40 16.31 -18.70 -10.06
N ILE A 41 15.59 -18.88 -8.93
CA ILE A 41 15.80 -18.08 -7.72
C ILE A 41 17.22 -18.20 -7.16
N SER A 42 17.91 -19.32 -7.38
CA SER A 42 19.30 -19.51 -6.98
C SER A 42 20.29 -18.56 -7.66
N ASN A 43 19.92 -17.93 -8.78
CA ASN A 43 20.78 -16.99 -9.49
C ASN A 43 21.06 -15.71 -8.70
N ILE A 44 20.32 -15.43 -7.65
CA ILE A 44 20.53 -14.24 -6.81
C ILE A 44 21.43 -14.53 -5.60
N GLU A 45 21.73 -15.79 -5.30
CA GLU A 45 22.64 -16.14 -4.20
C GLU A 45 24.07 -15.71 -4.53
N GLY A 46 24.75 -15.12 -3.56
CA GLY A 46 26.08 -14.55 -3.70
C GLY A 46 26.12 -13.17 -4.38
N LYS A 47 24.99 -12.59 -4.74
CA LYS A 47 24.92 -11.28 -5.40
C LYS A 47 24.70 -10.14 -4.40
N LYS A 48 25.32 -8.99 -4.71
CA LYS A 48 25.18 -7.76 -3.95
C LYS A 48 23.89 -7.04 -4.31
N VAL A 49 23.21 -6.45 -3.32
CA VAL A 49 22.12 -5.50 -3.54
C VAL A 49 22.71 -4.18 -3.99
N VAL A 50 22.27 -3.70 -5.14
CA VAL A 50 22.79 -2.48 -5.77
C VAL A 50 21.76 -1.34 -5.80
N GLU A 51 20.49 -1.68 -5.68
CA GLU A 51 19.41 -0.70 -5.73
C GLU A 51 18.18 -1.20 -4.99
N LEU A 52 17.39 -0.25 -4.48
CA LEU A 52 16.07 -0.48 -3.94
C LEU A 52 15.11 0.53 -4.57
N ARG A 53 13.96 0.08 -5.04
CA ARG A 53 12.93 0.97 -5.59
C ARG A 53 11.52 0.47 -5.32
N ARG A 54 10.57 1.37 -5.43
CA ARG A 54 9.14 1.09 -5.36
C ARG A 54 8.56 0.92 -6.77
N LEU A 55 7.69 -0.05 -6.94
CA LEU A 55 6.87 -0.21 -8.14
C LEU A 55 5.41 -0.41 -7.71
N GLY A 56 4.63 0.67 -7.74
CA GLY A 56 3.28 0.64 -7.16
C GLY A 56 3.30 0.35 -5.65
N LYS A 57 2.77 -0.80 -5.27
CA LYS A 57 2.78 -1.31 -3.87
C LYS A 57 3.75 -2.48 -3.71
N ARG A 58 4.75 -2.56 -4.54
CA ARG A 58 5.80 -3.60 -4.52
C ARG A 58 7.12 -3.01 -4.07
N ILE A 59 7.90 -3.85 -3.42
CA ILE A 59 9.29 -3.60 -3.06
C ILE A 59 10.15 -4.31 -4.10
N CYS A 60 11.02 -3.57 -4.78
CA CYS A 60 11.94 -4.09 -5.77
C CYS A 60 13.36 -3.99 -5.23
N ILE A 61 14.06 -5.13 -5.14
CA ILE A 61 15.44 -5.25 -4.70
C ILE A 61 16.26 -5.58 -5.93
N GLY A 62 17.06 -4.61 -6.39
CA GLY A 62 17.98 -4.76 -7.51
C GLY A 62 19.29 -5.40 -7.05
N LEU A 63 19.72 -6.42 -7.77
CA LEU A 63 20.94 -7.18 -7.50
C LEU A 63 21.91 -7.11 -8.69
N GLU A 64 23.18 -7.36 -8.44
CA GLU A 64 24.19 -7.44 -9.50
C GLU A 64 23.75 -8.36 -10.64
N GLY A 65 24.09 -7.96 -11.90
CA GLY A 65 23.70 -8.68 -13.10
C GLY A 65 22.27 -8.41 -13.54
N GLU A 66 21.74 -7.21 -13.24
CA GLU A 66 20.42 -6.73 -13.66
C GLU A 66 19.27 -7.64 -13.23
N LEU A 67 19.40 -8.27 -12.05
CA LEU A 67 18.33 -9.10 -11.49
C LEU A 67 17.50 -8.30 -10.48
N TRP A 68 16.19 -8.46 -10.57
CA TRP A 68 15.23 -7.80 -9.71
C TRP A 68 14.39 -8.79 -8.92
N LEU A 69 14.52 -8.75 -7.60
CA LEU A 69 13.64 -9.48 -6.70
C LEU A 69 12.47 -8.57 -6.31
N VAL A 70 11.26 -8.91 -6.75
CA VAL A 70 10.07 -8.08 -6.61
C VAL A 70 9.08 -8.72 -5.66
N LEU A 71 8.83 -8.06 -4.52
CA LEU A 71 7.90 -8.53 -3.49
C LEU A 71 6.61 -7.72 -3.53
N HIS A 72 5.48 -8.42 -3.52
CA HIS A 72 4.17 -7.84 -3.27
C HIS A 72 3.57 -8.44 -2.00
N LEU A 73 3.43 -7.60 -0.96
CA LEU A 73 3.04 -8.07 0.38
C LEU A 73 1.55 -8.39 0.49
N MET A 74 0.73 -7.95 -0.45
CA MET A 74 -0.72 -8.10 -0.41
C MET A 74 -1.33 -7.60 0.91
N ILE A 75 -2.37 -8.24 1.44
CA ILE A 75 -3.10 -7.73 2.62
C ILE A 75 -2.32 -8.02 3.91
N ALA A 76 -1.80 -9.22 4.06
CA ALA A 76 -1.30 -9.74 5.34
C ALA A 76 0.20 -10.06 5.34
N GLY A 77 0.90 -9.84 4.21
CA GLY A 77 2.35 -10.01 4.13
C GLY A 77 3.09 -8.97 4.98
N ARG A 78 4.10 -9.42 5.71
CA ARG A 78 4.95 -8.58 6.56
C ARG A 78 6.40 -8.98 6.40
N LEU A 79 7.28 -7.99 6.40
CA LEU A 79 8.72 -8.18 6.46
C LEU A 79 9.19 -8.03 7.90
N HIS A 80 10.23 -8.78 8.24
CA HIS A 80 10.89 -8.75 9.53
C HIS A 80 12.39 -8.80 9.32
N TRP A 81 13.14 -8.14 10.19
CA TRP A 81 14.61 -8.11 10.12
C TRP A 81 15.24 -8.50 11.44
N LYS A 82 16.34 -9.24 11.36
CA LYS A 82 17.19 -9.53 12.51
C LYS A 82 18.64 -9.31 12.13
N GLU A 83 19.34 -8.49 12.88
CA GLU A 83 20.77 -8.24 12.73
C GLU A 83 21.60 -9.43 13.21
N GLY A 84 22.78 -9.59 12.61
CA GLY A 84 23.77 -10.61 12.94
C GLY A 84 23.70 -11.84 12.05
N LEU A 85 24.86 -12.47 11.87
CA LEU A 85 24.99 -13.71 11.10
C LEU A 85 24.17 -14.82 11.77
N ALA A 86 23.38 -15.50 10.98
CA ALA A 86 22.84 -16.80 11.39
C ALA A 86 24.01 -17.79 11.56
N LYS A 87 24.50 -17.96 12.79
CA LYS A 87 25.68 -18.80 13.12
C LYS A 87 25.49 -20.30 12.89
N GLN A 88 24.45 -20.71 12.16
CA GLN A 88 24.32 -22.11 11.71
C GLN A 88 23.63 -22.13 10.34
N PRO A 89 24.12 -23.00 9.40
CA PRO A 89 23.26 -23.42 8.32
C PRO A 89 22.02 -24.00 8.99
N ALA A 90 20.88 -23.36 8.81
CA ALA A 90 19.64 -23.96 9.25
C ALA A 90 19.57 -25.33 8.52
N LYS A 91 19.98 -26.41 9.21
CA LYS A 91 19.47 -27.75 8.86
C LYS A 91 18.02 -27.54 8.63
N ALA A 92 17.45 -28.13 7.59
CA ALA A 92 16.02 -28.15 7.30
C ALA A 92 15.27 -28.45 8.61
N SER A 93 15.28 -27.48 9.49
CA SER A 93 14.82 -27.59 10.85
C SER A 93 13.37 -27.19 10.81
N ARG A 94 12.53 -28.16 11.14
CA ARG A 94 11.16 -28.08 11.62
C ARG A 94 10.49 -26.71 11.41
N PRO A 95 9.26 -26.68 10.94
CA PRO A 95 8.55 -25.42 10.70
C PRO A 95 8.75 -24.53 11.92
N SER A 96 9.38 -23.38 11.70
CA SER A 96 9.60 -22.32 12.68
C SER A 96 8.31 -22.13 13.49
N LYS A 97 8.41 -21.69 14.75
CA LYS A 97 7.25 -21.29 15.58
C LYS A 97 6.26 -20.36 14.85
N TYR A 98 6.67 -19.76 13.76
CA TYR A 98 5.86 -18.97 12.84
C TYR A 98 5.32 -19.85 11.71
N LYS A 99 4.17 -20.49 11.91
CA LYS A 99 3.42 -21.22 10.87
C LYS A 99 3.13 -20.41 9.58
N ALA A 100 3.50 -19.15 9.56
CA ALA A 100 3.23 -18.16 8.52
C ALA A 100 4.46 -17.72 7.71
N GLN A 101 5.66 -18.27 7.93
CA GLN A 101 6.88 -17.88 7.22
C GLN A 101 6.86 -18.40 5.78
N LEU A 102 6.93 -17.48 4.81
CA LEU A 102 6.86 -17.77 3.38
C LEU A 102 8.23 -17.82 2.70
N ALA A 103 9.17 -16.97 3.14
CA ALA A 103 10.54 -16.93 2.63
C ALA A 103 11.52 -16.39 3.66
N THR A 104 12.80 -16.73 3.48
CA THR A 104 13.95 -16.19 4.24
C THR A 104 15.02 -15.78 3.25
N PHE A 105 15.57 -14.59 3.44
CA PHE A 105 16.68 -14.02 2.70
C PHE A 105 17.82 -13.75 3.68
N GLN A 106 18.90 -14.51 3.57
CA GLN A 106 20.06 -14.39 4.44
C GLN A 106 21.08 -13.49 3.76
N PHE A 107 21.41 -12.38 4.41
CA PHE A 107 22.48 -11.47 4.01
C PHE A 107 23.73 -11.69 4.88
N ASP A 108 24.84 -11.16 4.44
CA ASP A 108 26.13 -11.19 5.16
C ASP A 108 26.09 -10.51 6.55
N ASN A 109 25.12 -9.60 6.77
CA ASN A 109 24.94 -8.83 7.99
C ASN A 109 23.65 -9.13 8.77
N GLY A 110 22.73 -9.94 8.23
CA GLY A 110 21.47 -10.23 8.89
C GLY A 110 20.51 -11.08 8.08
N VAL A 111 19.30 -11.23 8.58
CA VAL A 111 18.26 -12.05 7.96
C VAL A 111 16.98 -11.26 7.81
N LEU A 112 16.45 -11.24 6.58
CA LEU A 112 15.12 -10.74 6.24
C LEU A 112 14.21 -11.94 6.04
N TRP A 113 13.00 -11.92 6.62
CA TRP A 113 12.02 -12.94 6.33
C TRP A 113 10.64 -12.34 6.07
N LEU A 114 9.90 -13.04 5.21
CA LEU A 114 8.53 -12.72 4.84
C LEU A 114 7.57 -13.66 5.56
N THR A 115 6.59 -13.08 6.22
CA THR A 115 5.46 -13.80 6.82
C THR A 115 4.15 -13.35 6.20
N GLU A 116 3.12 -14.19 6.25
CA GLU A 116 1.76 -13.81 5.90
C GLU A 116 0.78 -14.48 6.86
N ALA A 117 0.00 -13.65 7.58
CA ALA A 117 -1.04 -14.12 8.48
C ALA A 117 -2.27 -14.60 7.71
N GLY A 118 -3.03 -15.54 8.30
CA GLY A 118 -4.28 -16.06 7.73
C GLY A 118 -4.11 -17.25 6.80
N THR A 119 -5.24 -17.72 6.27
CA THR A 119 -5.33 -18.93 5.44
C THR A 119 -5.20 -18.66 3.95
N GLN A 120 -5.58 -17.47 3.49
CA GLN A 120 -5.46 -17.05 2.09
C GLN A 120 -4.11 -16.37 1.88
N ARG A 121 -3.10 -17.14 1.52
CA ARG A 121 -1.77 -16.64 1.22
C ARG A 121 -1.74 -16.07 -0.20
N ARG A 122 -1.62 -14.75 -0.31
CA ARG A 122 -1.64 -14.00 -1.58
C ARG A 122 -0.37 -13.24 -1.87
N ALA A 123 0.55 -13.13 -0.90
CA ALA A 123 1.86 -12.52 -1.12
C ALA A 123 2.55 -13.18 -2.33
N SER A 124 3.26 -12.40 -3.11
CA SER A 124 3.97 -12.90 -4.28
C SER A 124 5.38 -12.37 -4.36
N LEU A 125 6.26 -13.20 -4.90
CA LEU A 125 7.65 -12.96 -5.17
C LEU A 125 7.91 -13.26 -6.65
N HIS A 126 8.58 -12.33 -7.33
CA HIS A 126 9.02 -12.51 -8.71
C HIS A 126 10.52 -12.28 -8.78
N LEU A 127 11.22 -13.08 -9.57
CA LEU A 127 12.59 -12.79 -9.98
C LEU A 127 12.56 -12.43 -11.46
N MET A 128 12.99 -11.21 -11.78
CA MET A 128 12.97 -10.66 -13.13
C MET A 128 14.40 -10.32 -13.57
N ALA A 129 14.65 -10.36 -14.86
CA ALA A 129 15.91 -9.92 -15.46
C ALA A 129 15.70 -8.66 -16.29
N GLY A 130 16.58 -7.68 -16.12
CA GLY A 130 16.56 -6.40 -16.84
C GLY A 130 15.40 -5.48 -16.46
N GLU A 131 15.45 -4.25 -16.93
CA GLU A 131 14.38 -3.26 -16.76
C GLU A 131 13.08 -3.65 -17.48
N ASP A 132 13.18 -4.31 -18.62
CA ASP A 132 12.00 -4.78 -19.37
C ASP A 132 11.18 -5.78 -18.55
N GLY A 133 11.87 -6.70 -17.85
CA GLY A 133 11.22 -7.63 -16.94
C GLY A 133 10.50 -6.93 -15.80
N LEU A 134 11.14 -5.91 -15.21
CA LEU A 134 10.56 -5.12 -14.14
C LEU A 134 9.35 -4.32 -14.64
N SER A 135 9.46 -3.67 -15.80
CA SER A 135 8.39 -2.90 -16.45
C SER A 135 7.15 -3.74 -16.73
N GLY A 136 7.31 -5.03 -17.05
CA GLY A 136 6.19 -5.96 -17.24
C GLY A 136 5.31 -6.17 -16.00
N LEU A 137 5.78 -5.80 -14.82
CA LEU A 137 5.01 -5.85 -13.58
C LEU A 137 4.36 -4.51 -13.22
N ASP A 138 4.68 -3.42 -13.96
CA ASP A 138 4.11 -2.11 -13.72
C ASP A 138 2.70 -2.00 -14.33
N PRO A 139 1.67 -1.65 -13.53
CA PRO A 139 0.35 -1.35 -14.07
C PRO A 139 0.30 -0.10 -14.96
N GLY A 140 1.33 0.76 -14.93
CA GLY A 140 1.42 1.97 -15.74
C GLY A 140 0.75 3.20 -15.17
N GLY A 141 0.28 3.16 -13.92
CA GLY A 141 -0.27 4.33 -13.25
C GLY A 141 0.81 5.37 -12.94
N VAL A 142 0.41 6.65 -12.98
CA VAL A 142 1.36 7.75 -12.77
C VAL A 142 1.97 7.72 -11.37
N GLU A 143 3.28 7.87 -11.29
CA GLU A 143 3.97 8.05 -10.02
C GLU A 143 3.67 9.43 -9.44
N LEU A 144 3.17 9.45 -8.20
CA LEU A 144 2.79 10.69 -7.51
C LEU A 144 3.99 11.52 -7.07
N PHE A 145 5.11 10.85 -6.74
CA PHE A 145 6.37 11.49 -6.39
C PHE A 145 7.46 11.01 -7.35
N LYS A 146 8.26 11.92 -7.87
CA LYS A 146 9.29 11.65 -8.88
C LYS A 146 10.52 10.93 -8.33
N ALA A 147 10.70 10.87 -7.02
CA ALA A 147 11.79 10.11 -6.40
C ALA A 147 11.45 8.62 -6.32
N ASN A 148 12.46 7.77 -6.46
CA ASN A 148 12.29 6.31 -6.53
C ASN A 148 11.56 5.71 -5.33
N HIS A 149 11.77 6.24 -4.10
CA HIS A 149 11.09 5.74 -2.90
C HIS A 149 10.95 6.78 -1.77
N ILE A 150 11.81 7.81 -1.72
CA ILE A 150 11.74 8.86 -0.69
C ILE A 150 10.92 10.03 -1.25
N PRO A 151 9.71 10.28 -0.73
CA PRO A 151 8.92 11.42 -1.18
C PRO A 151 9.52 12.71 -0.63
N GLU A 152 10.00 13.56 -1.52
CA GLU A 152 10.40 14.92 -1.22
C GLU A 152 9.29 15.88 -1.62
N GLU A 153 9.12 16.95 -0.86
CA GLU A 153 8.02 17.89 -1.02
C GLU A 153 7.96 18.51 -2.43
N GLY A 154 9.11 18.84 -3.02
CA GLY A 154 9.21 19.44 -4.36
C GLY A 154 9.03 18.47 -5.54
N LEU A 155 8.90 17.16 -5.29
CA LEU A 155 8.85 16.14 -6.33
C LEU A 155 7.45 15.62 -6.64
N PHE A 156 6.40 16.17 -6.02
CA PHE A 156 5.02 15.78 -6.28
C PHE A 156 4.58 16.19 -7.69
N ILE A 157 3.76 15.37 -8.34
CA ILE A 157 3.28 15.65 -9.70
C ILE A 157 2.52 16.99 -9.77
N GLY A 158 2.69 17.71 -10.88
CA GLY A 158 2.01 18.97 -11.09
C GLY A 158 0.48 18.80 -11.22
N LEU A 159 -0.26 19.83 -10.78
CA LEU A 159 -1.72 19.86 -10.80
C LEU A 159 -2.32 19.51 -12.17
N LYS A 160 -1.73 20.03 -13.26
CA LYS A 160 -2.20 19.76 -14.63
C LYS A 160 -2.12 18.27 -14.99
N THR A 161 -0.99 17.63 -14.69
CA THR A 161 -0.81 16.18 -14.93
C THR A 161 -1.77 15.37 -14.07
N PHE A 162 -1.90 15.72 -12.78
CA PHE A 162 -2.86 15.07 -11.88
C PHE A 162 -4.29 15.15 -12.41
N GLU A 163 -4.75 16.34 -12.84
CA GLU A 163 -6.09 16.53 -13.40
C GLU A 163 -6.31 15.74 -14.68
N GLN A 164 -5.34 15.71 -15.58
CA GLN A 164 -5.41 14.94 -16.83
C GLN A 164 -5.61 13.44 -16.55
N VAL A 165 -4.80 12.87 -15.65
CA VAL A 165 -4.91 11.46 -15.25
C VAL A 165 -6.23 11.19 -14.53
N LEU A 166 -6.59 12.04 -13.56
CA LEU A 166 -7.83 11.87 -12.79
C LEU A 166 -9.09 11.88 -13.66
N LYS A 167 -9.12 12.70 -14.71
CA LYS A 167 -10.27 12.89 -15.60
C LYS A 167 -10.18 12.04 -16.90
N SER A 168 -9.14 11.26 -17.09
CA SER A 168 -8.99 10.39 -18.27
C SER A 168 -10.13 9.38 -18.40
N GLU A 169 -10.65 8.94 -17.25
CA GLU A 169 -11.81 8.05 -17.17
C GLU A 169 -12.89 8.62 -16.25
N ASN A 170 -14.18 8.35 -16.56
CA ASN A 170 -15.29 8.79 -15.72
C ASN A 170 -15.60 7.76 -14.63
N HIS A 171 -14.77 7.73 -13.60
CA HIS A 171 -14.91 6.87 -12.42
C HIS A 171 -15.39 7.63 -11.18
N THR A 172 -15.82 6.89 -10.15
CA THR A 172 -15.95 7.49 -8.82
C THR A 172 -14.56 7.84 -8.28
N LEU A 173 -14.46 8.89 -7.47
CA LEU A 173 -13.17 9.32 -6.90
C LEU A 173 -12.46 8.19 -6.15
N LYS A 174 -13.22 7.40 -5.37
CA LYS A 174 -12.65 6.24 -4.67
C LYS A 174 -12.00 5.26 -5.65
N ARG A 175 -12.70 4.92 -6.74
CA ARG A 175 -12.19 4.01 -7.77
C ARG A 175 -10.98 4.60 -8.46
N ALA A 176 -11.05 5.85 -8.92
CA ALA A 176 -9.94 6.51 -9.62
C ALA A 176 -8.66 6.55 -8.78
N LEU A 177 -8.77 6.93 -7.49
CA LEU A 177 -7.60 6.96 -6.60
C LEU A 177 -6.99 5.58 -6.31
N THR A 178 -7.80 4.52 -6.31
CA THR A 178 -7.33 3.16 -6.00
C THR A 178 -6.94 2.35 -7.22
N ASP A 179 -7.19 2.88 -8.43
CA ASP A 179 -6.85 2.22 -9.69
C ASP A 179 -5.33 2.32 -9.94
N PRO A 180 -4.61 1.18 -9.98
CA PRO A 180 -3.17 1.19 -10.19
C PRO A 180 -2.76 1.56 -11.62
N HIS A 181 -3.70 1.62 -12.57
CA HIS A 181 -3.46 2.13 -13.93
C HIS A 181 -3.56 3.65 -14.02
N LEU A 182 -4.18 4.33 -13.02
CA LEU A 182 -4.26 5.79 -12.95
C LEU A 182 -3.21 6.35 -12.00
N PHE A 183 -3.18 5.87 -10.74
CA PHE A 183 -2.29 6.38 -9.70
C PHE A 183 -1.53 5.25 -9.00
N SER A 184 -0.22 5.37 -8.97
CA SER A 184 0.67 4.41 -8.34
C SER A 184 0.63 4.53 -6.81
N GLY A 185 0.45 3.39 -6.12
CA GLY A 185 0.69 3.28 -4.67
C GLY A 185 -0.51 3.55 -3.76
N ILE A 186 -1.54 4.29 -4.17
CA ILE A 186 -2.74 4.53 -3.35
C ILE A 186 -3.61 3.27 -3.27
N GLY A 187 -4.13 2.96 -2.09
CA GLY A 187 -5.04 1.85 -1.90
C GLY A 187 -6.28 2.22 -1.11
N ASN A 188 -6.89 1.22 -0.48
CA ASN A 188 -8.18 1.37 0.15
C ASN A 188 -8.16 2.31 1.36
N ALA A 189 -7.12 2.20 2.20
CA ALA A 189 -7.04 2.98 3.43
C ALA A 189 -6.74 4.46 3.14
N TYR A 190 -5.65 4.72 2.44
CA TYR A 190 -5.26 6.13 2.20
C TYR A 190 -6.19 6.87 1.25
N SER A 191 -6.90 6.20 0.35
CA SER A 191 -7.94 6.88 -0.45
C SER A 191 -9.13 7.35 0.37
N ASP A 192 -9.52 6.64 1.46
CA ASP A 192 -10.55 7.13 2.40
C ASP A 192 -10.06 8.40 3.12
N GLU A 193 -8.83 8.38 3.64
CA GLU A 193 -8.21 9.51 4.34
C GLU A 193 -8.03 10.74 3.42
N ILE A 194 -7.56 10.54 2.21
CA ILE A 194 -7.41 11.58 1.18
C ILE A 194 -8.77 12.23 0.88
N LEU A 195 -9.80 11.43 0.64
CA LEU A 195 -11.14 11.95 0.33
C LEU A 195 -11.77 12.68 1.51
N PHE A 196 -11.50 12.21 2.74
CA PHE A 196 -11.91 12.93 3.95
C PHE A 196 -11.18 14.27 4.09
N ALA A 197 -9.86 14.30 3.88
CA ALA A 197 -9.06 15.52 3.91
C ALA A 197 -9.55 16.53 2.86
N ALA A 198 -9.81 16.07 1.64
CA ALA A 198 -10.35 16.86 0.54
C ALA A 198 -11.82 17.28 0.72
N ARG A 199 -12.55 16.76 1.71
CA ARG A 199 -14.00 16.95 1.89
C ARG A 199 -14.81 16.62 0.63
N LEU A 200 -14.48 15.50 -0.01
CA LEU A 200 -15.11 15.04 -1.23
C LEU A 200 -15.79 13.68 -1.03
N SER A 201 -16.95 13.53 -1.62
CA SER A 201 -17.69 12.27 -1.62
C SER A 201 -16.91 11.19 -2.37
N PRO A 202 -16.74 9.99 -1.81
CA PRO A 202 -16.05 8.88 -2.48
C PRO A 202 -16.73 8.42 -3.77
N VAL A 203 -18.03 8.67 -3.91
CA VAL A 203 -18.82 8.29 -5.10
C VAL A 203 -18.98 9.43 -6.12
N LYS A 204 -18.42 10.62 -5.86
CA LYS A 204 -18.42 11.71 -6.83
C LYS A 204 -17.63 11.29 -8.07
N LEU A 205 -18.18 11.60 -9.26
CA LEU A 205 -17.54 11.27 -10.53
C LEU A 205 -16.39 12.23 -10.84
N THR A 206 -15.29 11.70 -11.37
CA THR A 206 -14.07 12.45 -11.71
C THR A 206 -14.34 13.61 -12.65
N GLN A 207 -15.17 13.40 -13.67
CA GLN A 207 -15.52 14.44 -14.65
C GLN A 207 -16.52 15.50 -14.12
N LYS A 208 -17.09 15.29 -12.91
CA LYS A 208 -17.98 16.26 -12.25
C LYS A 208 -17.26 17.16 -11.24
N LEU A 209 -15.94 17.09 -11.17
CA LEU A 209 -15.16 17.95 -10.28
C LEU A 209 -14.98 19.34 -10.87
N SER A 210 -15.20 20.36 -10.03
CA SER A 210 -14.78 21.74 -10.33
C SER A 210 -13.24 21.87 -10.25
N ALA A 211 -12.69 22.95 -10.82
CA ALA A 211 -11.27 23.22 -10.74
C ALA A 211 -10.77 23.34 -9.28
N GLU A 212 -11.56 23.97 -8.42
CA GLU A 212 -11.24 24.11 -7.00
C GLU A 212 -11.27 22.76 -6.25
N GLU A 213 -12.15 21.86 -6.63
CA GLU A 213 -12.19 20.52 -6.05
C GLU A 213 -10.99 19.67 -6.52
N VAL A 214 -10.56 19.84 -7.76
CA VAL A 214 -9.32 19.18 -8.26
C VAL A 214 -8.11 19.68 -7.51
N LYS A 215 -7.94 21.00 -7.33
CA LYS A 215 -6.85 21.60 -6.54
C LYS A 215 -6.84 21.06 -5.11
N ARG A 216 -8.01 21.03 -4.47
CA ARG A 216 -8.17 20.55 -3.09
C ARG A 216 -7.84 19.06 -2.99
N LEU A 217 -8.25 18.25 -3.95
CA LEU A 217 -7.93 16.82 -3.99
C LEU A 217 -6.43 16.60 -4.22
N HIS A 218 -5.82 17.31 -5.17
CA HIS A 218 -4.38 17.25 -5.44
C HIS A 218 -3.56 17.57 -4.18
N HIS A 219 -3.90 18.67 -3.48
CA HIS A 219 -3.27 19.04 -2.22
C HIS A 219 -3.48 17.95 -1.14
N ALA A 220 -4.71 17.44 -0.99
CA ALA A 220 -5.02 16.40 -0.02
C ALA A 220 -4.26 15.09 -0.27
N VAL A 221 -4.08 14.68 -1.54
CA VAL A 221 -3.26 13.50 -1.89
C VAL A 221 -1.83 13.69 -1.38
N ARG A 222 -1.21 14.84 -1.72
CA ARG A 222 0.16 15.15 -1.33
C ARG A 222 0.32 15.15 0.20
N GLU A 223 -0.48 15.98 0.88
CA GLU A 223 -0.34 16.15 2.33
C GLU A 223 -0.62 14.86 3.10
N THR A 224 -1.68 14.13 2.73
CA THR A 224 -2.01 12.88 3.41
C THR A 224 -0.88 11.86 3.28
N LEU A 225 -0.34 11.67 2.08
CA LEU A 225 0.72 10.68 1.87
C LEU A 225 2.02 11.07 2.59
N LEU A 226 2.43 12.34 2.52
CA LEU A 226 3.64 12.83 3.22
C LEU A 226 3.48 12.74 4.74
N GLN A 227 2.36 13.20 5.27
CA GLN A 227 2.09 13.14 6.71
C GLN A 227 2.14 11.70 7.23
N TRP A 228 1.58 10.75 6.48
CA TRP A 228 1.59 9.35 6.89
C TRP A 228 2.98 8.70 6.77
N VAL A 229 3.79 9.08 5.77
CA VAL A 229 5.20 8.66 5.73
C VAL A 229 5.91 9.14 6.99
N GLU A 230 5.73 10.41 7.38
CA GLU A 230 6.38 10.95 8.57
C GLU A 230 5.87 10.30 9.86
N ASN A 231 4.57 10.10 9.99
CA ASN A 231 4.01 9.38 11.14
C ASN A 231 4.62 7.98 11.29
N LEU A 232 4.79 7.25 10.17
CA LEU A 232 5.38 5.92 10.16
C LEU A 232 6.88 5.93 10.46
N ARG A 233 7.61 6.96 10.04
CA ARG A 233 9.02 7.17 10.40
C ARG A 233 9.17 7.36 11.91
N VAL A 234 8.31 8.20 12.49
CA VAL A 234 8.31 8.45 13.94
C VAL A 234 7.95 7.17 14.71
N GLU A 235 6.92 6.45 14.28
CA GLU A 235 6.52 5.17 14.89
C GLU A 235 7.62 4.11 14.83
N GLY A 236 8.27 3.98 13.68
CA GLY A 236 9.35 3.01 13.45
C GLY A 236 10.68 3.39 14.12
N GLY A 237 10.93 4.67 14.36
CA GLY A 237 12.19 5.17 14.88
C GLY A 237 13.39 4.65 14.07
N ASN A 238 14.41 4.13 14.77
CA ASN A 238 15.56 3.47 14.14
C ASN A 238 15.36 1.96 13.88
N GLY A 239 14.21 1.40 14.29
CA GLY A 239 13.90 -0.01 14.15
C GLY A 239 13.55 -0.42 12.72
N PHE A 240 13.24 -1.71 12.56
CA PHE A 240 12.59 -2.21 11.35
C PHE A 240 11.07 -2.09 11.52
N PRO A 241 10.29 -1.64 10.51
CA PRO A 241 8.85 -1.43 10.65
C PRO A 241 8.10 -2.77 10.63
N GLU A 242 7.98 -3.43 11.77
CA GLU A 242 7.34 -4.75 11.89
C GLU A 242 5.80 -4.69 11.96
N ASN A 243 5.24 -3.58 12.46
CA ASN A 243 3.81 -3.42 12.70
C ASN A 243 3.07 -2.70 11.57
N VAL A 244 3.46 -2.96 10.32
CA VAL A 244 2.78 -2.36 9.18
C VAL A 244 1.35 -2.88 9.05
N THR A 245 0.38 -2.00 9.23
CA THR A 245 -1.05 -2.32 9.16
C THR A 245 -1.83 -1.20 8.47
N ALA A 246 -2.92 -1.55 7.80
CA ALA A 246 -3.86 -0.57 7.25
C ALA A 246 -4.86 -0.05 8.31
N PHE A 247 -4.89 -0.64 9.51
CA PHE A 247 -5.77 -0.22 10.59
C PHE A 247 -4.93 0.48 11.66
N ARG A 248 -5.02 1.82 11.70
CA ARG A 248 -4.30 2.66 12.64
C ARG A 248 -5.28 3.54 13.39
N GLU A 249 -5.08 3.68 14.70
CA GLU A 249 -5.98 4.46 15.54
C GLU A 249 -6.06 5.92 15.11
N GLU A 250 -4.97 6.48 14.58
CA GLU A 250 -4.87 7.88 14.15
C GLU A 250 -5.65 8.20 12.86
N MET A 251 -6.09 7.19 12.12
CA MET A 251 -6.91 7.41 10.92
C MET A 251 -8.19 8.16 11.23
N MET A 252 -8.60 9.03 10.33
CA MET A 252 -9.75 9.91 10.51
C MET A 252 -11.07 9.21 10.21
N VAL A 253 -11.08 8.31 9.21
CA VAL A 253 -12.31 7.61 8.77
C VAL A 253 -12.08 6.14 8.48
N HIS A 254 -10.92 5.73 7.95
CA HIS A 254 -10.70 4.33 7.58
C HIS A 254 -10.69 3.41 8.80
N GLY A 255 -11.49 2.33 8.74
CA GLY A 255 -11.62 1.36 9.83
C GLY A 255 -12.50 1.83 11.01
N ARG A 256 -13.05 3.05 10.96
CA ARG A 256 -13.76 3.69 12.08
C ARG A 256 -15.28 3.73 11.93
N PHE A 257 -15.84 2.74 11.26
CA PHE A 257 -17.29 2.64 11.09
C PHE A 257 -18.05 2.72 12.42
N ARG A 258 -19.04 3.59 12.52
CA ARG A 258 -19.87 3.93 13.69
C ARG A 258 -19.16 4.76 14.78
N GLU A 259 -17.89 5.00 14.68
CA GLU A 259 -17.21 5.91 15.60
C GLU A 259 -17.52 7.37 15.27
N PRO A 260 -17.41 8.29 16.24
CA PRO A 260 -17.58 9.71 15.98
C PRO A 260 -16.46 10.25 15.10
N CYS A 261 -16.83 11.06 14.12
CA CYS A 261 -15.89 11.81 13.30
C CYS A 261 -15.10 12.79 14.16
N ARG A 262 -13.77 12.72 14.12
CA ARG A 262 -12.88 13.60 14.91
C ARG A 262 -12.98 15.08 14.52
N ARG A 263 -13.59 15.40 13.36
CA ARG A 263 -13.79 16.78 12.90
C ARG A 263 -15.15 17.37 13.27
N CYS A 264 -16.24 16.59 13.19
CA CYS A 264 -17.59 17.11 13.34
C CYS A 264 -18.52 16.29 14.26
N GLY A 265 -18.06 15.19 14.85
CA GLY A 265 -18.81 14.35 15.76
C GLY A 265 -19.81 13.38 15.10
N ALA A 266 -20.18 13.56 13.82
CA ALA A 266 -21.11 12.65 13.15
C ALA A 266 -20.54 11.23 13.05
N LYS A 267 -21.40 10.21 13.15
CA LYS A 267 -21.00 8.81 13.03
C LYS A 267 -20.41 8.50 11.65
N ILE A 268 -19.19 7.97 11.60
CA ILE A 268 -18.54 7.51 10.35
C ILE A 268 -19.40 6.40 9.73
N GLN A 269 -19.63 6.52 8.44
CA GLN A 269 -20.39 5.58 7.64
C GLN A 269 -19.49 4.76 6.74
N ARG A 270 -20.02 3.66 6.21
CA ARG A 270 -19.32 2.82 5.23
C ARG A 270 -20.22 2.39 4.08
N VAL A 271 -19.60 2.15 2.95
CA VAL A 271 -20.19 1.47 1.79
C VAL A 271 -19.37 0.22 1.51
N ARG A 272 -20.02 -0.92 1.38
CA ARG A 272 -19.35 -2.20 1.07
C ARG A 272 -19.55 -2.58 -0.39
N TYR A 273 -18.47 -3.01 -1.02
CA TYR A 273 -18.44 -3.58 -2.36
C TYR A 273 -17.62 -4.88 -2.34
N ALA A 274 -18.28 -6.02 -2.40
CA ALA A 274 -17.62 -7.32 -2.31
C ALA A 274 -16.66 -7.40 -1.10
N THR A 275 -15.35 -7.40 -1.34
CA THR A 275 -14.30 -7.46 -0.31
C THR A 275 -13.78 -6.10 0.11
N ASN A 276 -14.18 -5.01 -0.55
CA ASN A 276 -13.71 -3.66 -0.28
C ASN A 276 -14.74 -2.87 0.53
N GLU A 277 -14.23 -2.05 1.43
CA GLU A 277 -15.01 -1.14 2.25
C GLU A 277 -14.50 0.29 2.04
N THR A 278 -15.42 1.24 1.90
CA THR A 278 -15.13 2.66 1.83
C THR A 278 -15.72 3.32 3.07
N ASN A 279 -14.90 4.00 3.85
CA ASN A 279 -15.32 4.73 5.05
C ASN A 279 -15.37 6.23 4.75
N TYR A 280 -16.39 6.91 5.25
CA TYR A 280 -16.57 8.34 5.02
C TYR A 280 -17.36 8.99 6.16
N CYS A 281 -17.20 10.31 6.31
CA CYS A 281 -18.03 11.11 7.20
C CYS A 281 -19.17 11.77 6.38
N PRO A 282 -20.45 11.48 6.68
CA PRO A 282 -21.57 12.04 5.91
C PRO A 282 -21.59 13.57 5.96
N ASN A 283 -21.39 14.18 7.12
CA ASN A 283 -21.43 15.65 7.23
C ASN A 283 -20.26 16.31 6.50
N CYS A 284 -19.01 15.79 6.68
CA CYS A 284 -17.83 16.43 6.11
C CYS A 284 -17.70 16.24 4.60
N GLN A 285 -18.23 15.15 4.03
CA GLN A 285 -17.97 14.75 2.65
C GLN A 285 -19.19 14.74 1.75
N THR A 286 -20.40 14.61 2.30
CA THR A 286 -21.64 14.46 1.52
C THR A 286 -22.78 15.41 1.91
N GLY A 287 -22.48 16.39 2.78
CA GLY A 287 -23.49 17.37 3.23
C GLY A 287 -24.64 16.73 3.99
N GLY A 288 -24.34 15.72 4.83
CA GLY A 288 -25.33 14.99 5.63
C GLY A 288 -25.98 13.80 4.91
N LYS A 289 -25.80 13.65 3.60
CA LYS A 289 -26.42 12.57 2.82
C LYS A 289 -25.71 11.23 3.05
N LEU A 290 -26.50 10.18 3.24
CA LEU A 290 -26.00 8.81 3.29
C LEU A 290 -25.84 8.25 1.88
N LEU A 291 -24.69 7.64 1.64
CA LEU A 291 -24.42 6.96 0.39
C LEU A 291 -25.06 5.57 0.40
N ALA A 292 -25.73 5.21 -0.69
CA ALA A 292 -26.39 3.93 -0.80
C ALA A 292 -25.37 2.79 -0.88
N ASP A 293 -25.44 1.85 0.06
CA ASP A 293 -24.84 0.54 -0.06
C ASP A 293 -25.69 -0.32 -1.00
N ARG A 294 -25.07 -0.89 -2.06
CA ARG A 294 -25.83 -1.62 -3.08
C ARG A 294 -26.60 -2.82 -2.52
N ALA A 295 -26.10 -3.47 -1.50
CA ALA A 295 -26.76 -4.63 -0.90
C ALA A 295 -27.92 -4.17 0.00
N LEU A 296 -27.64 -3.27 0.94
CA LEU A 296 -28.61 -2.81 1.91
C LEU A 296 -29.70 -1.92 1.28
N SER A 297 -29.35 -1.04 0.36
CA SER A 297 -30.32 -0.18 -0.31
C SER A 297 -31.30 -0.96 -1.21
N ARG A 298 -30.91 -2.13 -1.73
CA ARG A 298 -31.84 -3.02 -2.45
C ARG A 298 -32.82 -3.74 -1.52
N ILE A 299 -32.41 -4.03 -0.28
CA ILE A 299 -33.23 -4.70 0.73
C ILE A 299 -34.22 -3.69 1.33
N LEU A 300 -33.71 -2.54 1.76
CA LEU A 300 -34.51 -1.54 2.47
C LEU A 300 -35.33 -0.63 1.52
N ARG A 301 -34.95 -0.51 0.26
CA ARG A 301 -35.64 0.31 -0.76
C ARG A 301 -35.97 1.70 -0.26
N GLU A 302 -37.27 1.98 -0.07
CA GLU A 302 -37.79 3.27 0.39
C GLU A 302 -37.44 3.56 1.86
N ASP A 303 -37.26 2.52 2.66
CA ASP A 303 -36.87 2.61 4.09
C ASP A 303 -35.35 2.85 4.28
N TRP A 304 -34.56 2.99 3.19
CA TRP A 304 -33.17 3.36 3.29
C TRP A 304 -33.03 4.78 3.84
N PRO A 305 -32.36 4.97 4.99
CA PRO A 305 -32.18 6.32 5.56
C PRO A 305 -31.39 7.19 4.58
N LYS A 306 -31.88 8.41 4.34
CA LYS A 306 -31.29 9.33 3.37
C LYS A 306 -30.29 10.28 4.01
N THR A 307 -30.43 10.51 5.30
CA THR A 307 -29.59 11.44 6.08
C THR A 307 -28.98 10.79 7.31
N ALA A 308 -27.89 11.38 7.79
CA ALA A 308 -27.23 10.90 9.00
C ALA A 308 -28.10 11.04 10.25
N GLU A 309 -29.03 11.97 10.26
CA GLU A 309 -29.97 12.23 11.34
C GLU A 309 -31.02 11.11 11.50
N GLU A 310 -31.40 10.48 10.39
CA GLU A 310 -32.32 9.34 10.36
C GLU A 310 -31.72 8.03 10.91
N LEU A 311 -30.42 8.00 11.15
CA LEU A 311 -29.73 6.81 11.70
C LEU A 311 -29.71 6.77 13.23
N GLY A 312 -30.10 7.82 13.92
CA GLY A 312 -30.11 7.93 15.39
C GLY A 312 -28.72 8.08 16.01
#